data_559d4860f43f623fb7cff06afa564f96
#
_entry.id   559d4860f43f623fb7cff06afa564f96
#
_cell.length_a   1.000
_cell.length_b   1.000
_cell.length_c   1.000
_cell.angle_alpha   90.00
_cell.angle_beta   90.00
_cell.angle_gamma   90.00
#
_symmetry.space_group_name_H-M   'P 1'
#
loop_
_entity.id
_entity.type
_entity.pdbx_description
1 polymer ?
#
loop_
_entity_poly.entity_id
_entity_poly.type
_entity_poly.pdbx_seq_one_letter_code
_entity_poly.pdbx_strand_id
1 'polypeptide(L)'
;LVKFLFDRLKFKRMQLCDAALREGILVDYLARHIPDLEVRREVPDPRRRVVIDLARRSNWHEQHSTQVALLTMQLWDELKSVHRLGAGERELVEYASLLHDIGWHIGPSGHHKHSEYLILHSDLSRFFSEEEVAIIANIARYHRKKPPTDDNPRFASLSKRAKEIVTIGAAMLRVADGLDRSHSSVVRSLKCRIVPDKVLVKLDVKADAELEIWGARRKCELFESTFKRAIEFVEK
;
A
#
# COMPACT_ATOMS: atom_id res chain seq x y z
N LEU A 1 17.05 37.25 18.23
CA LEU A 1 15.80 37.02 17.51
C LEU A 1 15.33 35.58 17.68
N VAL A 2 16.13 34.54 17.31
CA VAL A 2 15.74 33.13 17.40
C VAL A 2 15.30 32.75 18.80
N LYS A 3 16.11 33.05 19.85
CA LYS A 3 15.73 32.76 21.24
C LYS A 3 14.41 33.41 21.61
N PHE A 4 14.19 34.69 21.27
CA PHE A 4 12.93 35.40 21.51
C PHE A 4 11.72 34.68 20.88
N LEU A 5 11.85 34.22 19.62
CA LEU A 5 10.81 33.45 18.94
C LEU A 5 10.53 32.11 19.62
N PHE A 6 11.55 31.40 20.05
CA PHE A 6 11.38 30.14 20.78
C PHE A 6 10.64 30.34 22.10
N ASP A 7 11.04 31.35 22.88
CA ASP A 7 10.44 31.65 24.18
C ASP A 7 8.96 32.09 24.04
N ARG A 8 8.66 32.92 23.01
CA ARG A 8 7.32 33.45 22.79
C ARG A 8 6.35 32.45 22.14
N LEU A 9 6.83 31.66 21.18
CA LEU A 9 6.02 30.71 20.41
C LEU A 9 6.11 29.28 20.99
N LYS A 10 6.91 29.10 22.05
CA LYS A 10 7.10 27.81 22.76
C LYS A 10 7.52 26.66 21.84
N PHE A 11 8.35 26.95 20.86
CA PHE A 11 8.91 25.91 20.00
C PHE A 11 9.82 24.98 20.79
N LYS A 12 9.67 23.67 20.55
CA LYS A 12 10.49 22.63 21.20
C LYS A 12 11.67 22.18 20.34
N ARG A 13 11.67 22.49 19.07
CA ARG A 13 12.67 22.00 18.11
C ARG A 13 12.83 23.00 16.96
N MET A 14 14.04 23.09 16.44
CA MET A 14 14.39 23.81 15.21
C MET A 14 15.19 22.88 14.31
N GLN A 15 14.86 22.89 13.02
CA GLN A 15 15.62 22.19 12.01
C GLN A 15 16.31 23.24 11.14
N LEU A 16 17.60 23.06 10.90
CA LEU A 16 18.35 23.90 9.97
C LEU A 16 17.97 23.55 8.54
N CYS A 17 17.87 24.57 7.71
CA CYS A 17 17.63 24.46 6.28
C CYS A 17 18.68 25.32 5.56
N ASP A 18 19.31 24.79 4.54
CA ASP A 18 20.31 25.49 3.74
C ASP A 18 19.71 26.50 2.75
N ALA A 19 18.38 26.46 2.56
CA ALA A 19 17.67 27.43 1.74
C ALA A 19 17.43 28.74 2.50
N ALA A 20 17.68 29.88 1.84
CA ALA A 20 17.39 31.20 2.39
C ALA A 20 15.89 31.52 2.31
N LEU A 21 15.48 32.60 3.01
CA LEU A 21 14.06 33.04 3.06
C LEU A 21 13.47 33.27 1.65
N ARG A 22 14.26 33.83 0.73
CA ARG A 22 13.83 34.09 -0.66
C ARG A 22 13.51 32.80 -1.42
N GLU A 23 14.30 31.75 -1.24
CA GLU A 23 14.03 30.45 -1.82
C GLU A 23 12.76 29.83 -1.22
N GLY A 24 12.55 30.01 0.10
CA GLY A 24 11.34 29.59 0.78
C GLY A 24 10.09 30.31 0.26
N ILE A 25 10.18 31.62 0.02
CA ILE A 25 9.07 32.42 -0.57
C ILE A 25 8.78 31.96 -2.01
N LEU A 26 9.82 31.71 -2.82
CA LEU A 26 9.66 31.20 -4.18
C LEU A 26 9.00 29.84 -4.19
N VAL A 27 9.44 28.92 -3.34
CA VAL A 27 8.84 27.58 -3.21
C VAL A 27 7.38 27.67 -2.76
N ASP A 28 7.05 28.54 -1.79
CA ASP A 28 5.66 28.75 -1.35
C ASP A 28 4.79 29.35 -2.46
N TYR A 29 5.33 30.33 -3.21
CA TYR A 29 4.63 30.91 -4.37
C TYR A 29 4.36 29.87 -5.45
N LEU A 30 5.39 29.09 -5.84
CA LEU A 30 5.25 28.02 -6.82
C LEU A 30 4.28 26.94 -6.34
N ALA A 31 4.34 26.56 -5.05
CA ALA A 31 3.41 25.59 -4.44
C ALA A 31 1.94 26.03 -4.50
N ARG A 32 1.67 27.33 -4.52
CA ARG A 32 0.30 27.86 -4.60
C ARG A 32 -0.22 28.01 -6.03
N HIS A 33 0.67 28.07 -7.04
CA HIS A 33 0.29 28.43 -8.40
C HIS A 33 0.57 27.34 -9.44
N ILE A 34 1.25 26.25 -9.04
CA ILE A 34 1.55 25.11 -9.92
C ILE A 34 0.82 23.89 -9.39
N PRO A 35 -0.13 23.27 -10.13
CA PRO A 35 -0.95 22.14 -9.69
C PRO A 35 -0.12 20.94 -9.16
N ASP A 36 1.02 20.63 -9.77
CA ASP A 36 1.93 19.58 -9.32
C ASP A 36 2.53 19.82 -7.92
N LEU A 37 2.49 21.06 -7.44
CA LEU A 37 2.95 21.44 -6.11
C LEU A 37 1.83 21.38 -5.05
N GLU A 38 0.56 21.32 -5.45
CA GLU A 38 -0.55 21.05 -4.51
C GLU A 38 -0.39 19.67 -3.89
N VAL A 39 0.03 18.67 -4.65
CA VAL A 39 0.33 17.32 -4.14
C VAL A 39 1.37 17.36 -3.01
N ARG A 40 2.33 18.28 -3.05
CA ARG A 40 3.34 18.44 -1.97
C ARG A 40 2.76 18.98 -0.67
N ARG A 41 1.64 19.71 -0.72
CA ARG A 41 0.93 20.19 0.48
C ARG A 41 0.02 19.11 1.05
N GLU A 42 -0.66 18.35 0.17
CA GLU A 42 -1.57 17.27 0.56
C GLU A 42 -0.82 16.06 1.12
N VAL A 43 0.37 15.75 0.57
CA VAL A 43 1.18 14.59 0.94
C VAL A 43 2.58 15.05 1.36
N PRO A 44 2.79 15.40 2.64
CA PRO A 44 4.07 15.92 3.14
C PRO A 44 5.22 14.90 3.04
N ASP A 45 4.94 13.61 3.24
CA ASP A 45 5.94 12.54 3.15
C ASP A 45 6.42 12.34 1.70
N PRO A 46 7.74 12.52 1.41
CA PRO A 46 8.28 12.37 0.06
C PRO A 46 8.10 10.96 -0.53
N ARG A 47 8.20 9.92 0.28
CA ARG A 47 8.03 8.52 -0.17
C ARG A 47 6.58 8.27 -0.59
N ARG A 48 5.63 8.68 0.23
CA ARG A 48 4.20 8.57 -0.10
C ARG A 48 3.85 9.41 -1.32
N ARG A 49 4.44 10.60 -1.44
CA ARG A 49 4.18 11.51 -2.56
C ARG A 49 4.55 10.89 -3.90
N VAL A 50 5.76 10.34 -4.05
CA VAL A 50 6.17 9.73 -5.32
C VAL A 50 5.30 8.53 -5.70
N VAL A 51 4.78 7.80 -4.72
CA VAL A 51 3.80 6.71 -4.93
C VAL A 51 2.47 7.25 -5.45
N ILE A 52 1.93 8.29 -4.83
CA ILE A 52 0.66 8.92 -5.26
C ILE A 52 0.83 9.58 -6.63
N ASP A 53 1.97 10.21 -6.91
CA ASP A 53 2.28 10.79 -8.22
C ASP A 53 2.31 9.72 -9.32
N LEU A 54 2.91 8.56 -9.06
CA LEU A 54 2.89 7.43 -9.99
C LEU A 54 1.47 6.92 -10.22
N ALA A 55 0.68 6.75 -9.16
CA ALA A 55 -0.71 6.32 -9.24
C ALA A 55 -1.56 7.29 -10.08
N ARG A 56 -1.47 8.59 -9.82
CA ARG A 56 -2.19 9.64 -10.56
C ARG A 56 -1.80 9.68 -12.05
N ARG A 57 -0.51 9.63 -12.36
CA ARG A 57 -0.02 9.58 -13.76
C ARG A 57 -0.46 8.31 -14.50
N SER A 58 -0.72 7.24 -13.79
CA SER A 58 -1.23 5.98 -14.32
C SER A 58 -2.76 5.90 -14.36
N ASN A 59 -3.46 7.03 -14.14
CA ASN A 59 -4.92 7.11 -14.15
C ASN A 59 -5.57 6.00 -13.28
N TRP A 60 -5.10 5.87 -12.05
CA TRP A 60 -5.53 4.84 -11.13
C TRP A 60 -6.99 4.96 -10.70
N HIS A 61 -7.56 3.89 -10.27
CA HIS A 61 -8.90 3.91 -9.68
C HIS A 61 -8.79 4.24 -8.18
N GLU A 62 -8.69 5.54 -7.87
CA GLU A 62 -8.33 6.06 -6.54
C GLU A 62 -9.19 5.49 -5.41
N GLN A 63 -10.52 5.48 -5.57
CA GLN A 63 -11.45 4.97 -4.56
C GLN A 63 -11.16 3.49 -4.25
N HIS A 64 -11.06 2.64 -5.26
CA HIS A 64 -10.77 1.22 -5.09
C HIS A 64 -9.40 0.99 -4.47
N SER A 65 -8.35 1.57 -5.04
CA SER A 65 -6.98 1.36 -4.56
C SER A 65 -6.78 1.85 -3.12
N THR A 66 -7.42 2.97 -2.74
CA THR A 66 -7.38 3.48 -1.37
C THR A 66 -8.14 2.55 -0.42
N GLN A 67 -9.30 2.05 -0.83
CA GLN A 67 -10.08 1.10 -0.04
C GLN A 67 -9.33 -0.21 0.16
N VAL A 68 -8.74 -0.76 -0.89
CA VAL A 68 -7.93 -1.98 -0.82
C VAL A 68 -6.70 -1.77 0.08
N ALA A 69 -6.02 -0.63 -0.03
CA ALA A 69 -4.92 -0.31 0.87
C ALA A 69 -5.36 -0.21 2.33
N LEU A 70 -6.50 0.42 2.62
CA LEU A 70 -7.07 0.49 3.97
C LEU A 70 -7.31 -0.91 4.55
N LEU A 71 -7.99 -1.78 3.82
CA LEU A 71 -8.31 -3.14 4.27
C LEU A 71 -7.04 -4.00 4.40
N THR A 72 -6.07 -3.85 3.49
CA THR A 72 -4.77 -4.52 3.58
C THR A 72 -4.03 -4.11 4.86
N MET A 73 -4.01 -2.81 5.18
CA MET A 73 -3.36 -2.31 6.39
C MET A 73 -4.05 -2.74 7.66
N GLN A 74 -5.38 -2.86 7.65
CA GLN A 74 -6.11 -3.41 8.79
C GLN A 74 -5.78 -4.90 9.00
N LEU A 75 -5.76 -5.71 7.94
CA LEU A 75 -5.30 -7.11 8.03
C LEU A 75 -3.86 -7.20 8.56
N TRP A 76 -2.98 -6.32 8.08
CA TRP A 76 -1.60 -6.27 8.55
C TRP A 76 -1.52 -5.99 10.05
N ASP A 77 -2.18 -4.95 10.51
CA ASP A 77 -2.12 -4.53 11.91
C ASP A 77 -2.77 -5.57 12.85
N GLU A 78 -3.88 -6.18 12.46
CA GLU A 78 -4.58 -7.21 13.21
C GLU A 78 -3.78 -8.54 13.29
N LEU A 79 -2.96 -8.84 12.28
CA LEU A 79 -2.14 -10.06 12.20
C LEU A 79 -0.69 -9.84 12.62
N LYS A 80 -0.35 -8.68 13.20
CA LYS A 80 1.01 -8.32 13.61
C LYS A 80 1.68 -9.36 14.53
N SER A 81 0.92 -9.98 15.41
CA SER A 81 1.43 -11.04 16.30
C SER A 81 1.83 -12.32 15.56
N VAL A 82 1.28 -12.55 14.37
CA VAL A 82 1.54 -13.73 13.53
C VAL A 82 2.73 -13.50 12.61
N HIS A 83 2.71 -12.42 11.80
CA HIS A 83 3.77 -12.16 10.83
C HIS A 83 5.03 -11.50 11.42
N ARG A 84 4.92 -10.77 12.52
CA ARG A 84 6.03 -10.14 13.26
C ARG A 84 6.93 -9.21 12.43
N LEU A 85 6.43 -8.69 11.32
CA LEU A 85 7.09 -7.70 10.48
C LEU A 85 6.93 -6.30 11.07
N GLY A 86 7.82 -5.36 10.70
CA GLY A 86 7.91 -4.03 11.29
C GLY A 86 7.16 -2.93 10.51
N ALA A 87 7.44 -1.68 10.90
CA ALA A 87 6.80 -0.50 10.30
C ALA A 87 7.31 -0.22 8.87
N GLY A 88 8.60 -0.49 8.60
CA GLY A 88 9.15 -0.31 7.25
C GLY A 88 8.51 -1.25 6.24
N GLU A 89 8.33 -2.53 6.61
CA GLU A 89 7.66 -3.48 5.73
C GLU A 89 6.18 -3.17 5.55
N ARG A 90 5.51 -2.65 6.59
CA ARG A 90 4.13 -2.16 6.53
C ARG A 90 3.96 -1.09 5.46
N GLU A 91 4.88 -0.14 5.42
CA GLU A 91 4.89 0.95 4.45
C GLU A 91 4.98 0.42 3.01
N LEU A 92 5.88 -0.54 2.75
CA LEU A 92 6.03 -1.14 1.41
C LEU A 92 4.76 -1.88 0.96
N VAL A 93 4.09 -2.59 1.87
CA VAL A 93 2.83 -3.29 1.58
C VAL A 93 1.69 -2.30 1.32
N GLU A 94 1.62 -1.18 2.06
CA GLU A 94 0.66 -0.10 1.80
C GLU A 94 0.85 0.47 0.40
N TYR A 95 2.08 0.80 0.04
CA TYR A 95 2.38 1.37 -1.28
C TYR A 95 2.12 0.40 -2.43
N ALA A 96 2.43 -0.88 -2.24
CA ALA A 96 2.06 -1.91 -3.20
C ALA A 96 0.55 -2.03 -3.37
N SER A 97 -0.22 -1.88 -2.27
CA SER A 97 -1.68 -1.93 -2.32
C SER A 97 -2.28 -0.72 -3.05
N LEU A 98 -1.70 0.47 -2.90
CA LEU A 98 -2.11 1.65 -3.68
C LEU A 98 -1.81 1.49 -5.17
N LEU A 99 -0.73 0.79 -5.52
CA LEU A 99 -0.24 0.66 -6.90
C LEU A 99 -0.64 -0.66 -7.58
N HIS A 100 -1.39 -1.55 -6.92
CA HIS A 100 -1.61 -2.91 -7.43
C HIS A 100 -2.26 -2.95 -8.82
N ASP A 101 -3.14 -2.00 -9.11
CA ASP A 101 -3.98 -1.95 -10.31
C ASP A 101 -3.59 -0.85 -11.32
N ILE A 102 -2.50 -0.11 -11.10
CA ILE A 102 -2.06 0.94 -12.05
C ILE A 102 -1.78 0.42 -13.45
N GLY A 103 -1.55 -0.86 -13.61
CA GLY A 103 -1.34 -1.51 -14.90
C GLY A 103 -2.55 -1.52 -15.84
N TRP A 104 -3.77 -1.22 -15.33
CA TRP A 104 -4.94 -0.97 -16.16
C TRP A 104 -4.72 0.18 -17.16
N HIS A 105 -3.85 1.13 -16.80
CA HIS A 105 -3.43 2.21 -17.71
C HIS A 105 -2.88 1.69 -19.05
N ILE A 106 -2.19 0.56 -19.03
CA ILE A 106 -1.67 -0.09 -20.25
C ILE A 106 -2.75 -0.99 -20.87
N GLY A 107 -3.48 -1.74 -20.04
CA GLY A 107 -4.54 -2.60 -20.52
C GLY A 107 -5.03 -3.61 -19.49
N PRO A 108 -6.27 -4.12 -19.65
CA PRO A 108 -6.90 -5.02 -18.68
C PRO A 108 -6.25 -6.41 -18.64
N SER A 109 -5.80 -6.90 -19.80
CA SER A 109 -5.18 -8.23 -19.91
C SER A 109 -3.77 -8.22 -19.33
N GLY A 110 -3.57 -8.95 -18.22
CA GLY A 110 -2.26 -9.01 -17.58
C GLY A 110 -1.87 -7.74 -16.80
N HIS A 111 -2.83 -6.88 -16.41
CA HIS A 111 -2.56 -5.62 -15.71
C HIS A 111 -1.63 -5.77 -14.49
N HIS A 112 -1.68 -6.88 -13.75
CA HIS A 112 -0.75 -7.15 -12.65
C HIS A 112 0.73 -7.19 -13.10
N LYS A 113 1.01 -7.63 -14.33
CA LYS A 113 2.36 -7.59 -14.94
C LYS A 113 2.69 -6.17 -15.40
N HIS A 114 1.69 -5.45 -15.87
CA HIS A 114 1.84 -4.04 -16.24
C HIS A 114 2.09 -3.17 -15.01
N SER A 115 1.41 -3.44 -13.88
CA SER A 115 1.68 -2.75 -12.61
C SER A 115 3.11 -2.99 -12.15
N GLU A 116 3.59 -4.24 -12.17
CA GLU A 116 4.99 -4.55 -11.88
C GLU A 116 5.94 -3.75 -12.78
N TYR A 117 5.69 -3.71 -14.09
CA TYR A 117 6.52 -2.99 -15.04
C TYR A 117 6.56 -1.49 -14.75
N LEU A 118 5.40 -0.87 -14.55
CA LEU A 118 5.29 0.56 -14.25
C LEU A 118 6.02 0.92 -12.96
N ILE A 119 5.91 0.10 -11.91
CA ILE A 119 6.58 0.32 -10.63
C ILE A 119 8.10 0.25 -10.79
N LEU A 120 8.60 -0.80 -11.44
CA LEU A 120 10.04 -1.02 -11.63
C LEU A 120 10.73 0.06 -12.49
N HIS A 121 9.99 0.70 -13.40
CA HIS A 121 10.52 1.72 -14.31
C HIS A 121 10.06 3.14 -13.96
N SER A 122 9.67 3.36 -12.71
CA SER A 122 9.22 4.66 -12.20
C SER A 122 10.31 5.41 -11.46
N ASP A 123 9.99 6.65 -11.05
CA ASP A 123 10.85 7.50 -10.22
C ASP A 123 10.92 7.05 -8.74
N LEU A 124 10.31 5.92 -8.36
CA LEU A 124 10.37 5.39 -7.00
C LEU A 124 11.81 5.18 -6.52
N SER A 125 12.73 4.81 -7.40
CA SER A 125 14.17 4.63 -7.10
C SER A 125 14.86 5.86 -6.52
N ARG A 126 14.24 7.04 -6.61
CA ARG A 126 14.76 8.27 -5.98
C ARG A 126 14.58 8.29 -4.46
N PHE A 127 13.62 7.52 -3.93
CA PHE A 127 13.23 7.53 -2.52
C PHE A 127 13.22 6.14 -1.88
N PHE A 128 13.39 5.10 -2.68
CA PHE A 128 13.39 3.69 -2.28
C PHE A 128 14.65 3.01 -2.80
N SER A 129 15.19 2.08 -2.03
CA SER A 129 16.24 1.19 -2.53
C SER A 129 15.71 0.26 -3.63
N GLU A 130 16.61 -0.32 -4.41
CA GLU A 130 16.25 -1.28 -5.47
C GLU A 130 15.46 -2.47 -4.91
N GLU A 131 15.82 -2.96 -3.72
CA GLU A 131 15.10 -4.07 -3.08
C GLU A 131 13.69 -3.64 -2.63
N GLU A 132 13.50 -2.44 -2.07
CA GLU A 132 12.18 -1.91 -1.70
C GLU A 132 11.28 -1.75 -2.93
N VAL A 133 11.80 -1.19 -4.03
CA VAL A 133 11.04 -1.10 -5.30
C VAL A 133 10.66 -2.48 -5.81
N ALA A 134 11.59 -3.45 -5.75
CA ALA A 134 11.32 -4.81 -6.16
C ALA A 134 10.27 -5.51 -5.27
N ILE A 135 10.25 -5.24 -3.95
CA ILE A 135 9.22 -5.73 -3.03
C ILE A 135 7.85 -5.16 -3.42
N ILE A 136 7.72 -3.83 -3.58
CA ILE A 136 6.47 -3.17 -3.97
C ILE A 136 5.95 -3.75 -5.29
N ALA A 137 6.83 -3.86 -6.29
CA ALA A 137 6.48 -4.37 -7.61
C ALA A 137 6.00 -5.83 -7.58
N ASN A 138 6.69 -6.68 -6.82
CA ASN A 138 6.30 -8.09 -6.69
C ASN A 138 4.98 -8.25 -5.91
N ILE A 139 4.74 -7.50 -4.83
CA ILE A 139 3.46 -7.55 -4.12
C ILE A 139 2.33 -7.16 -5.08
N ALA A 140 2.47 -6.04 -5.82
CA ALA A 140 1.51 -5.60 -6.82
C ALA A 140 1.31 -6.65 -7.92
N ARG A 141 2.37 -7.31 -8.40
CA ARG A 141 2.27 -8.39 -9.39
C ARG A 141 1.45 -9.57 -8.88
N TYR A 142 1.65 -9.96 -7.63
CA TYR A 142 1.06 -11.17 -7.06
C TYR A 142 -0.29 -10.95 -6.36
N HIS A 143 -0.94 -9.79 -6.53
CA HIS A 143 -2.30 -9.56 -6.02
C HIS A 143 -3.35 -10.49 -6.67
N ARG A 144 -2.99 -11.18 -7.77
CA ARG A 144 -3.86 -12.14 -8.48
C ARG A 144 -3.05 -13.21 -9.22
N LYS A 145 -3.78 -14.21 -9.79
CA LYS A 145 -3.20 -15.33 -10.57
C LYS A 145 -2.28 -16.20 -9.72
N LYS A 146 -1.14 -16.63 -10.30
CA LYS A 146 -0.19 -17.54 -9.62
C LYS A 146 0.36 -16.91 -8.35
N PRO A 147 0.64 -17.72 -7.31
CA PRO A 147 1.38 -17.26 -6.12
C PRO A 147 2.83 -16.91 -6.48
N PRO A 148 3.55 -16.17 -5.59
CA PRO A 148 4.98 -15.95 -5.77
C PRO A 148 5.73 -17.28 -5.71
N THR A 149 6.56 -17.53 -6.73
CA THR A 149 7.42 -18.75 -6.84
C THR A 149 8.75 -18.38 -7.47
N ASP A 150 9.78 -19.17 -7.20
CA ASP A 150 11.13 -18.98 -7.76
C ASP A 150 11.20 -19.22 -9.29
N ASP A 151 10.13 -19.70 -9.93
CA ASP A 151 10.01 -19.73 -11.39
C ASP A 151 10.02 -18.33 -12.01
N ASN A 152 9.69 -17.31 -11.23
CA ASN A 152 9.83 -15.92 -11.66
C ASN A 152 11.22 -15.39 -11.26
N PRO A 153 12.11 -15.09 -12.23
CA PRO A 153 13.47 -14.61 -11.93
C PRO A 153 13.51 -13.38 -11.04
N ARG A 154 12.53 -12.45 -11.18
CA ARG A 154 12.47 -11.24 -10.35
C ARG A 154 12.11 -11.52 -8.89
N PHE A 155 11.29 -12.52 -8.63
CA PHE A 155 11.03 -12.98 -7.27
C PHE A 155 12.21 -13.82 -6.75
N ALA A 156 12.75 -14.71 -7.59
CA ALA A 156 13.86 -15.58 -7.23
C ALA A 156 15.11 -14.81 -6.77
N SER A 157 15.38 -13.64 -7.38
CA SER A 157 16.52 -12.76 -7.04
C SER A 157 16.40 -12.02 -5.71
N LEU A 158 15.21 -12.00 -5.09
CA LEU A 158 14.98 -11.30 -3.83
C LEU A 158 15.69 -12.02 -2.66
N SER A 159 16.10 -11.24 -1.65
CA SER A 159 16.57 -11.79 -0.38
C SER A 159 15.47 -12.64 0.29
N LYS A 160 15.87 -13.56 1.19
CA LYS A 160 14.91 -14.37 1.94
C LYS A 160 13.87 -13.52 2.69
N ARG A 161 14.31 -12.38 3.26
CA ARG A 161 13.44 -11.44 3.96
C ARG A 161 12.47 -10.77 3.00
N ALA A 162 12.95 -10.31 1.86
CA ALA A 162 12.11 -9.69 0.84
C ALA A 162 11.04 -10.66 0.29
N LYS A 163 11.41 -11.94 0.07
CA LYS A 163 10.46 -13.00 -0.33
C LYS A 163 9.36 -13.22 0.72
N GLU A 164 9.72 -13.19 1.99
CA GLU A 164 8.76 -13.29 3.10
C GLU A 164 7.78 -12.11 3.08
N ILE A 165 8.28 -10.87 2.96
CA ILE A 165 7.46 -9.65 2.89
C ILE A 165 6.51 -9.70 1.69
N VAL A 166 7.02 -10.08 0.51
CA VAL A 166 6.21 -10.19 -0.71
C VAL A 166 5.11 -11.22 -0.54
N THR A 167 5.41 -12.39 0.01
CA THR A 167 4.44 -13.48 0.18
C THR A 167 3.33 -13.06 1.14
N ILE A 168 3.69 -12.48 2.29
CA ILE A 168 2.73 -12.02 3.31
C ILE A 168 1.90 -10.84 2.77
N GLY A 169 2.55 -9.84 2.17
CA GLY A 169 1.89 -8.67 1.60
C GLY A 169 0.91 -9.05 0.49
N ALA A 170 1.34 -9.91 -0.45
CA ALA A 170 0.48 -10.38 -1.53
C ALA A 170 -0.70 -11.21 -1.01
N ALA A 171 -0.51 -12.03 0.03
CA ALA A 171 -1.57 -12.82 0.64
C ALA A 171 -2.68 -11.92 1.23
N MET A 172 -2.30 -10.88 1.97
CA MET A 172 -3.24 -9.93 2.54
C MET A 172 -3.91 -9.05 1.47
N LEU A 173 -3.13 -8.56 0.50
CA LEU A 173 -3.63 -7.74 -0.61
C LEU A 173 -4.68 -8.49 -1.44
N ARG A 174 -4.49 -9.79 -1.70
CA ARG A 174 -5.48 -10.62 -2.40
C ARG A 174 -6.82 -10.66 -1.70
N VAL A 175 -6.81 -10.82 -0.39
CA VAL A 175 -8.03 -10.86 0.43
C VAL A 175 -8.70 -9.48 0.40
N ALA A 176 -7.93 -8.41 0.62
CA ALA A 176 -8.44 -7.05 0.64
C ALA A 176 -9.03 -6.61 -0.71
N ASP A 177 -8.35 -6.91 -1.83
CA ASP A 177 -8.86 -6.67 -3.18
C ASP A 177 -10.15 -7.48 -3.45
N GLY A 178 -10.26 -8.70 -2.89
CA GLY A 178 -11.50 -9.47 -2.92
C GLY A 178 -12.64 -8.82 -2.14
N LEU A 179 -12.34 -8.16 -1.01
CA LEU A 179 -13.31 -7.46 -0.15
C LEU A 179 -13.79 -6.10 -0.71
N ASP A 180 -13.27 -5.65 -1.83
CA ASP A 180 -13.81 -4.51 -2.58
C ASP A 180 -14.10 -4.89 -4.04
N ARG A 181 -14.68 -6.06 -4.23
CA ARG A 181 -14.96 -6.66 -5.54
C ARG A 181 -15.89 -5.81 -6.42
N SER A 182 -16.86 -5.14 -5.82
CA SER A 182 -17.79 -4.24 -6.50
C SER A 182 -17.20 -2.85 -6.81
N HIS A 183 -16.03 -2.53 -6.28
CA HIS A 183 -15.40 -1.18 -6.30
C HIS A 183 -16.30 -0.10 -5.68
N SER A 184 -17.15 -0.50 -4.72
CA SER A 184 -18.14 0.38 -4.08
C SER A 184 -17.82 0.65 -2.62
N SER A 185 -16.69 0.16 -2.12
CA SER A 185 -16.27 0.29 -0.72
C SER A 185 -17.36 -0.14 0.27
N VAL A 186 -18.02 -1.27 -0.01
CA VAL A 186 -19.10 -1.83 0.82
C VAL A 186 -18.58 -2.16 2.21
N VAL A 187 -17.42 -2.78 2.31
CA VAL A 187 -16.76 -3.10 3.57
C VAL A 187 -16.03 -1.84 4.08
N ARG A 188 -16.48 -1.25 5.19
CA ARG A 188 -15.87 -0.05 5.80
C ARG A 188 -14.58 -0.36 6.57
N SER A 189 -14.61 -1.45 7.33
CA SER A 189 -13.47 -1.87 8.16
C SER A 189 -13.58 -3.34 8.52
N LEU A 190 -12.49 -3.89 9.03
CA LEU A 190 -12.44 -5.26 9.50
C LEU A 190 -11.71 -5.37 10.85
N LYS A 191 -11.99 -6.44 11.57
CA LYS A 191 -11.30 -6.88 12.78
C LYS A 191 -11.02 -8.37 12.71
N CYS A 192 -9.86 -8.81 13.18
CA CYS A 192 -9.50 -10.21 13.17
C CYS A 192 -9.49 -10.82 14.57
N ARG A 193 -10.04 -12.02 14.71
CA ARG A 193 -9.83 -12.88 15.86
C ARG A 193 -9.01 -14.09 15.42
N ILE A 194 -7.82 -14.20 15.97
CA ILE A 194 -6.89 -15.29 15.66
C ILE A 194 -7.16 -16.45 16.62
N VAL A 195 -7.41 -17.63 16.07
CA VAL A 195 -7.50 -18.90 16.80
C VAL A 195 -6.48 -19.90 16.23
N PRO A 196 -6.22 -21.03 16.85
CA PRO A 196 -5.11 -21.91 16.44
C PRO A 196 -5.11 -22.33 14.97
N ASP A 197 -6.27 -22.67 14.43
CA ASP A 197 -6.47 -23.22 13.08
C ASP A 197 -7.06 -22.26 12.07
N LYS A 198 -7.57 -21.07 12.52
CA LYS A 198 -8.23 -20.12 11.65
C LYS A 198 -8.11 -18.67 12.10
N VAL A 199 -8.38 -17.75 11.17
CA VAL A 199 -8.56 -16.32 11.38
C VAL A 199 -10.01 -15.97 11.06
N LEU A 200 -10.75 -15.47 12.06
CA LEU A 200 -12.11 -14.97 11.89
C LEU A 200 -12.04 -13.48 11.60
N VAL A 201 -12.45 -13.08 10.39
CA VAL A 201 -12.48 -11.70 9.94
C VAL A 201 -13.90 -11.18 10.07
N LYS A 202 -14.12 -10.29 11.04
CA LYS A 202 -15.39 -9.61 11.25
C LYS A 202 -15.44 -8.34 10.42
N LEU A 203 -16.40 -8.23 9.52
CA LEU A 203 -16.57 -7.11 8.60
C LEU A 203 -17.60 -6.11 9.15
N ASP A 204 -17.24 -4.83 9.11
CA ASP A 204 -18.19 -3.72 9.27
C ASP A 204 -18.60 -3.25 7.86
N VAL A 205 -19.85 -3.43 7.52
CA VAL A 205 -20.38 -3.20 6.17
C VAL A 205 -21.43 -2.11 6.15
N LYS A 206 -21.56 -1.40 5.02
CA LYS A 206 -22.61 -0.38 4.83
C LYS A 206 -23.81 -0.87 4.01
N ALA A 207 -23.68 -2.05 3.42
CA ALA A 207 -24.70 -2.71 2.61
C ALA A 207 -24.42 -4.21 2.61
N ASP A 208 -25.20 -5.00 1.87
CA ASP A 208 -24.94 -6.41 1.62
C ASP A 208 -23.53 -6.62 1.04
N ALA A 209 -22.76 -7.50 1.67
CA ALA A 209 -21.35 -7.78 1.32
C ALA A 209 -21.15 -9.20 0.73
N GLU A 210 -22.20 -9.85 0.27
CA GLU A 210 -22.12 -11.21 -0.28
C GLU A 210 -21.10 -11.31 -1.43
N LEU A 211 -21.11 -10.31 -2.34
CA LEU A 211 -20.18 -10.25 -3.47
C LEU A 211 -18.72 -10.07 -3.02
N GLU A 212 -18.49 -9.24 -2.02
CA GLU A 212 -17.18 -8.97 -1.42
C GLU A 212 -16.63 -10.21 -0.71
N ILE A 213 -17.46 -10.86 0.09
CA ILE A 213 -17.11 -12.11 0.79
C ILE A 213 -16.82 -13.23 -0.22
N TRP A 214 -17.64 -13.36 -1.25
CA TRP A 214 -17.41 -14.31 -2.33
C TRP A 214 -16.08 -14.00 -3.05
N GLY A 215 -15.82 -12.73 -3.37
CA GLY A 215 -14.59 -12.27 -4.00
C GLY A 215 -13.35 -12.60 -3.17
N ALA A 216 -13.40 -12.32 -1.86
CA ALA A 216 -12.33 -12.61 -0.93
C ALA A 216 -12.09 -14.13 -0.80
N ARG A 217 -13.13 -14.94 -0.61
CA ARG A 217 -13.03 -16.42 -0.52
C ARG A 217 -12.32 -17.02 -1.72
N ARG A 218 -12.52 -16.50 -2.93
CA ARG A 218 -11.84 -16.98 -4.14
C ARG A 218 -10.35 -16.64 -4.19
N LYS A 219 -9.86 -15.80 -3.29
CA LYS A 219 -8.48 -15.32 -3.25
C LYS A 219 -7.72 -15.73 -1.98
N CYS A 220 -8.34 -16.50 -1.09
CA CYS A 220 -7.80 -16.88 0.22
C CYS A 220 -6.66 -17.91 0.16
N GLU A 221 -6.51 -18.68 -0.89
CA GLU A 221 -5.55 -19.80 -0.99
C GLU A 221 -4.13 -19.40 -0.56
N LEU A 222 -3.62 -18.26 -1.06
CA LEU A 222 -2.31 -17.77 -0.67
C LEU A 222 -2.24 -17.36 0.80
N PHE A 223 -3.30 -16.77 1.34
CA PHE A 223 -3.38 -16.42 2.76
C PHE A 223 -3.31 -17.65 3.64
N GLU A 224 -4.15 -18.65 3.36
CA GLU A 224 -4.23 -19.88 4.14
C GLU A 224 -2.93 -20.68 4.09
N SER A 225 -2.29 -20.77 2.92
CA SER A 225 -1.00 -21.44 2.77
C SER A 225 0.14 -20.70 3.48
N THR A 226 0.11 -19.34 3.51
CA THR A 226 1.12 -18.51 4.15
C THR A 226 1.02 -18.55 5.67
N PHE A 227 -0.18 -18.39 6.21
CA PHE A 227 -0.41 -18.32 7.66
C PHE A 227 -0.71 -19.68 8.31
N LYS A 228 -0.87 -20.74 7.51
CA LYS A 228 -1.26 -22.08 7.97
C LYS A 228 -2.54 -22.05 8.81
N ARG A 229 -3.49 -21.22 8.40
CA ARG A 229 -4.79 -20.99 9.03
C ARG A 229 -5.85 -20.76 7.96
N ALA A 230 -7.01 -21.37 8.14
CA ALA A 230 -8.18 -21.01 7.34
C ALA A 230 -8.62 -19.56 7.62
N ILE A 231 -9.27 -18.91 6.66
CA ILE A 231 -9.84 -17.58 6.85
C ILE A 231 -11.36 -17.65 6.68
N GLU A 232 -12.08 -17.12 7.64
CA GLU A 232 -13.55 -17.07 7.64
C GLU A 232 -14.03 -15.63 7.79
N PHE A 233 -15.03 -15.24 7.00
CA PHE A 233 -15.63 -13.90 7.03
C PHE A 233 -16.99 -13.96 7.70
N VAL A 234 -17.24 -12.99 8.60
CA VAL A 234 -18.50 -12.84 9.33
C VAL A 234 -18.91 -11.38 9.27
N GLU A 235 -20.14 -11.12 8.85
CA GLU A 235 -20.73 -9.79 8.91
C GLU A 235 -21.09 -9.42 10.35
N LYS A 236 -21.04 -8.12 10.64
CA LYS A 236 -21.37 -7.57 11.96
C LYS A 236 -22.86 -7.23 12.00
#